data_23946ceb98b85864a14dbac2bb5f142e
#
_entry.id   23946ceb98b85864a14dbac2bb5f142e
#
_cell.length_a   1.000
_cell.length_b   1.000
_cell.length_c   1.000
_cell.angle_alpha   90.00
_cell.angle_beta   90.00
_cell.angle_gamma   90.00
#
_symmetry.space_group_name_H-M   'P 1'
#
loop_
_entity.id
_entity.type
_entity.pdbx_description
1 polymer ?
#
loop_
_entity_poly.entity_id
_entity_poly.type
_entity_poly.pdbx_seq_one_letter_code
_entity_poly.pdbx_strand_id
1 'polypeptide(L)'
;KLPEKSLVTDNLPSDKWHGWKWIKHDEEGRIYTNVGAPCNACISEDQRYASILRLNEGSWEFIARGVRNSVGFDFHPTSKKLYFTDNGRDWLGDDSPSCELNRVDAEGAFYGFPYKHANSIPDPEFGQLNPGYDFINPIEELGAHVAPTGIAFYKGEMFPQFNNNLFITLHGSWNRSSKVGYKVIRVILDNNGEVLEKKDFITGWLKDGEVSGRPSSAFVMRDGSLLISDDKANVIYRVTQSLKL
;
A
#
# COMPACT_ATOMS: atom_id res chain seq x y z
N LYS A 1 -18.37 -26.38 -16.63
CA LYS A 1 -19.33 -25.81 -15.66
C LYS A 1 -18.67 -24.57 -15.06
N LEU A 2 -19.34 -23.42 -15.08
CA LEU A 2 -18.85 -22.22 -14.41
C LEU A 2 -18.90 -22.46 -12.88
N PRO A 3 -17.93 -21.92 -12.10
CA PRO A 3 -17.97 -22.05 -10.65
C PRO A 3 -19.21 -21.34 -10.08
N GLU A 4 -19.76 -21.90 -9.02
CA GLU A 4 -20.87 -21.32 -8.29
C GLU A 4 -20.38 -20.11 -7.49
N LYS A 5 -21.18 -19.03 -7.48
CA LYS A 5 -20.89 -17.81 -6.72
C LYS A 5 -21.60 -17.88 -5.37
N SER A 6 -20.89 -17.59 -4.29
CA SER A 6 -21.47 -17.38 -2.98
C SER A 6 -21.08 -16.01 -2.44
N LEU A 7 -22.02 -15.31 -1.80
CA LEU A 7 -21.76 -14.06 -1.12
C LEU A 7 -21.00 -14.37 0.18
N VAL A 8 -19.84 -13.73 0.38
CA VAL A 8 -19.05 -13.85 1.61
C VAL A 8 -19.55 -12.82 2.62
N THR A 9 -19.70 -11.56 2.18
CA THR A 9 -20.20 -10.44 2.99
C THR A 9 -20.64 -9.30 2.10
N ASP A 10 -21.64 -8.53 2.53
CA ASP A 10 -22.08 -7.25 1.93
C ASP A 10 -21.97 -6.08 2.93
N ASN A 11 -21.36 -6.32 4.07
CA ASN A 11 -21.26 -5.37 5.17
C ASN A 11 -19.94 -4.57 5.12
N LEU A 12 -19.68 -3.86 4.02
CA LEU A 12 -18.60 -2.87 3.90
C LEU A 12 -19.18 -1.50 3.55
N PRO A 13 -18.55 -0.39 4.02
CA PRO A 13 -18.93 0.95 3.59
C PRO A 13 -18.83 1.11 2.08
N SER A 14 -19.75 1.86 1.47
CA SER A 14 -19.96 1.91 0.01
C SER A 14 -19.59 3.24 -0.64
N ASP A 15 -18.96 4.17 0.08
CA ASP A 15 -18.49 5.42 -0.51
C ASP A 15 -17.49 5.17 -1.64
N LYS A 16 -17.62 6.01 -2.68
CA LYS A 16 -16.77 5.87 -3.88
C LYS A 16 -15.38 6.47 -3.69
N TRP A 17 -15.23 7.47 -2.81
CA TRP A 17 -13.94 8.07 -2.51
C TRP A 17 -13.04 7.04 -1.84
N HIS A 18 -11.84 6.83 -2.34
CA HIS A 18 -10.92 5.74 -1.94
C HIS A 18 -11.60 4.36 -1.89
N GLY A 19 -12.54 4.13 -2.83
CA GLY A 19 -13.41 2.96 -2.84
C GLY A 19 -12.76 1.65 -3.28
N TRP A 20 -11.54 1.67 -3.80
CA TRP A 20 -10.81 0.47 -4.21
C TRP A 20 -10.52 -0.43 -3.02
N LYS A 21 -10.76 -1.74 -3.20
CA LYS A 21 -10.53 -2.76 -2.19
C LYS A 21 -9.41 -3.67 -2.63
N TRP A 22 -8.36 -3.74 -1.81
CA TRP A 22 -7.35 -4.78 -1.91
C TRP A 22 -7.79 -5.96 -1.06
N ILE A 23 -7.62 -7.18 -1.56
CA ILE A 23 -8.02 -8.40 -0.85
C ILE A 23 -6.82 -9.33 -0.77
N LYS A 24 -6.52 -9.79 0.43
CA LYS A 24 -5.56 -10.87 0.69
C LYS A 24 -6.12 -11.79 1.77
N HIS A 25 -5.58 -12.99 1.84
CA HIS A 25 -5.80 -13.90 2.96
C HIS A 25 -4.46 -14.22 3.63
N ASP A 26 -4.50 -14.52 4.91
CA ASP A 26 -3.36 -15.09 5.63
C ASP A 26 -3.27 -16.61 5.44
N GLU A 27 -2.37 -17.26 6.16
CA GLU A 27 -2.16 -18.71 6.07
C GLU A 27 -3.32 -19.52 6.64
N GLU A 28 -4.11 -18.94 7.55
CA GLU A 28 -5.34 -19.53 8.09
C GLU A 28 -6.56 -19.30 7.18
N GLY A 29 -6.39 -18.60 6.07
CA GLY A 29 -7.45 -18.30 5.09
C GLY A 29 -8.38 -17.16 5.52
N ARG A 30 -8.04 -16.38 6.57
CA ARG A 30 -8.82 -15.21 7.00
C ARG A 30 -8.66 -14.09 5.98
N ILE A 31 -9.75 -13.46 5.61
CA ILE A 31 -9.80 -12.44 4.55
C ILE A 31 -9.50 -11.07 5.15
N TYR A 32 -8.58 -10.34 4.52
CA TYR A 32 -8.24 -8.96 4.84
C TYR A 32 -8.62 -8.02 3.70
N THR A 33 -9.08 -6.82 4.04
CA THR A 33 -9.37 -5.76 3.06
C THR A 33 -9.11 -4.37 3.66
N ASN A 34 -8.90 -3.38 2.80
CA ASN A 34 -8.83 -1.97 3.19
C ASN A 34 -10.18 -1.29 3.03
N VAL A 35 -10.43 -0.28 3.85
CA VAL A 35 -11.52 0.68 3.68
C VAL A 35 -10.91 2.08 3.78
N GLY A 36 -10.67 2.73 2.65
CA GLY A 36 -10.10 4.07 2.61
C GLY A 36 -11.06 5.13 3.16
N ALA A 37 -10.52 6.27 3.58
CA ALA A 37 -11.32 7.38 4.09
C ALA A 37 -12.31 7.90 3.02
N PRO A 38 -13.54 8.33 3.40
CA PRO A 38 -14.54 8.82 2.44
C PRO A 38 -14.29 10.27 2.01
N CYS A 39 -13.07 10.78 2.19
CA CYS A 39 -12.71 12.20 2.03
C CYS A 39 -11.22 12.39 1.87
N ASN A 40 -10.77 13.61 1.56
CA ASN A 40 -9.34 13.95 1.59
C ASN A 40 -8.78 13.95 3.03
N ALA A 41 -9.46 14.61 3.96
CA ALA A 41 -9.25 14.53 5.39
C ALA A 41 -10.56 14.78 6.12
N CYS A 42 -10.96 13.87 7.01
CA CYS A 42 -12.16 13.99 7.83
C CYS A 42 -12.14 12.96 8.96
N ILE A 43 -12.98 13.19 9.96
CA ILE A 43 -13.36 12.20 10.96
C ILE A 43 -14.70 11.60 10.51
N SER A 44 -14.73 10.29 10.28
CA SER A 44 -15.97 9.59 9.90
C SER A 44 -16.70 9.04 11.12
N GLU A 45 -18.03 9.06 11.09
CA GLU A 45 -18.86 8.39 12.10
C GLU A 45 -18.73 6.85 12.02
N ASP A 46 -18.64 6.31 10.80
CA ASP A 46 -18.38 4.89 10.60
C ASP A 46 -16.89 4.61 10.80
N GLN A 47 -16.57 3.97 11.90
CA GLN A 47 -15.19 3.64 12.31
C GLN A 47 -14.47 2.71 11.35
N ARG A 48 -15.19 2.03 10.44
CA ARG A 48 -14.56 1.12 9.45
C ARG A 48 -13.82 1.86 8.35
N TYR A 49 -14.13 3.15 8.12
CA TYR A 49 -13.31 3.98 7.23
C TYR A 49 -11.90 4.21 7.78
N ALA A 50 -10.99 4.51 6.89
CA ALA A 50 -9.57 4.74 7.19
C ALA A 50 -8.94 3.57 7.96
N SER A 51 -9.11 2.34 7.45
CA SER A 51 -8.65 1.14 8.15
C SER A 51 -8.25 0.00 7.21
N ILE A 52 -7.53 -0.97 7.79
CA ILE A 52 -7.40 -2.34 7.26
C ILE A 52 -8.16 -3.24 8.21
N LEU A 53 -9.02 -4.07 7.63
CA LEU A 53 -9.95 -4.94 8.34
C LEU A 53 -9.67 -6.41 8.04
N ARG A 54 -9.93 -7.27 9.00
CA ARG A 54 -9.98 -8.74 8.86
C ARG A 54 -11.40 -9.24 9.07
N LEU A 55 -11.87 -10.09 8.17
CA LEU A 55 -13.16 -10.75 8.34
C LEU A 55 -12.98 -11.98 9.26
N ASN A 56 -13.68 -11.98 10.37
CA ASN A 56 -13.72 -13.07 11.34
C ASN A 56 -15.17 -13.40 11.71
N GLU A 57 -15.62 -14.62 11.39
CA GLU A 57 -16.97 -15.14 11.71
C GLU A 57 -18.11 -14.17 11.32
N GLY A 58 -17.98 -13.51 10.16
CA GLY A 58 -18.98 -12.56 9.64
C GLY A 58 -18.88 -11.14 10.20
N SER A 59 -17.94 -10.87 11.11
CA SER A 59 -17.66 -9.56 11.69
C SER A 59 -16.31 -9.02 11.25
N TRP A 60 -16.19 -7.68 11.18
CA TRP A 60 -14.94 -7.01 10.82
C TRP A 60 -14.15 -6.64 12.08
N GLU A 61 -12.89 -7.07 12.13
CA GLU A 61 -11.91 -6.73 13.15
C GLU A 61 -10.92 -5.70 12.62
N PHE A 62 -10.52 -4.74 13.44
CA PHE A 62 -9.53 -3.73 13.06
C PHE A 62 -8.12 -4.29 13.18
N ILE A 63 -7.40 -4.30 12.06
CA ILE A 63 -5.98 -4.65 12.00
C ILE A 63 -5.11 -3.40 12.06
N ALA A 64 -5.50 -2.34 11.33
CA ALA A 64 -4.88 -1.03 11.39
C ALA A 64 -5.96 0.05 11.28
N ARG A 65 -5.83 1.13 12.04
CA ARG A 65 -6.74 2.27 12.08
C ARG A 65 -5.99 3.55 11.74
N GLY A 66 -6.70 4.59 11.32
CA GLY A 66 -6.05 5.84 10.92
C GLY A 66 -5.17 5.67 9.68
N VAL A 67 -5.60 4.84 8.74
CA VAL A 67 -4.98 4.55 7.44
C VAL A 67 -5.81 5.24 6.36
N ARG A 68 -5.31 6.34 5.81
CA ARG A 68 -6.10 7.19 4.89
C ARG A 68 -6.57 6.45 3.64
N ASN A 69 -5.64 5.87 2.90
CA ASN A 69 -5.92 5.20 1.63
C ASN A 69 -4.83 4.18 1.30
N SER A 70 -4.87 3.04 1.97
CA SER A 70 -4.05 1.90 1.58
C SER A 70 -4.69 1.21 0.37
N VAL A 71 -3.93 1.02 -0.69
CA VAL A 71 -4.33 0.25 -1.87
C VAL A 71 -3.37 -0.91 -2.15
N GLY A 72 -2.59 -1.31 -1.16
CA GLY A 72 -1.71 -2.46 -1.22
C GLY A 72 -1.19 -2.87 0.13
N PHE A 73 -1.36 -4.13 0.47
CA PHE A 73 -0.75 -4.77 1.63
C PHE A 73 -0.36 -6.21 1.31
N ASP A 74 0.66 -6.70 2.01
CA ASP A 74 1.12 -8.09 1.89
C ASP A 74 1.71 -8.57 3.21
N PHE A 75 1.79 -9.88 3.38
CA PHE A 75 2.36 -10.52 4.56
C PHE A 75 3.83 -10.87 4.34
N HIS A 76 4.68 -10.48 5.28
CA HIS A 76 6.09 -10.86 5.23
C HIS A 76 6.25 -12.39 5.28
N PRO A 77 7.01 -13.00 4.37
CA PRO A 77 7.06 -14.46 4.22
C PRO A 77 7.45 -15.22 5.48
N THR A 78 8.33 -14.64 6.30
CA THR A 78 8.87 -15.28 7.51
C THR A 78 8.13 -14.84 8.79
N SER A 79 8.04 -13.53 9.04
CA SER A 79 7.44 -13.02 10.29
C SER A 79 5.92 -13.03 10.29
N LYS A 80 5.28 -13.20 9.12
CA LYS A 80 3.83 -13.15 8.89
C LYS A 80 3.19 -11.79 9.23
N LYS A 81 3.97 -10.80 9.62
CA LYS A 81 3.47 -9.44 9.87
C LYS A 81 2.92 -8.85 8.57
N LEU A 82 1.84 -8.09 8.69
CA LEU A 82 1.25 -7.36 7.59
C LEU A 82 2.00 -6.05 7.37
N TYR A 83 2.38 -5.80 6.12
CA TYR A 83 2.94 -4.52 5.66
C TYR A 83 1.96 -3.89 4.69
N PHE A 84 1.80 -2.57 4.76
CA PHE A 84 0.89 -1.84 3.89
C PHE A 84 1.44 -0.48 3.52
N THR A 85 1.01 0.03 2.36
CA THR A 85 1.28 1.41 1.95
C THR A 85 0.11 2.29 2.31
N ASP A 86 0.36 3.59 2.56
CA ASP A 86 -0.70 4.58 2.71
C ASP A 86 -0.42 5.82 1.87
N ASN A 87 -1.44 6.31 1.19
CA ASN A 87 -1.39 7.51 0.38
C ASN A 87 -1.65 8.74 1.24
N GLY A 88 -0.69 9.66 1.30
CA GLY A 88 -0.77 10.89 2.06
C GLY A 88 -1.92 11.82 1.62
N ARG A 89 -2.30 12.75 2.50
CA ARG A 89 -3.31 13.78 2.24
C ARG A 89 -2.90 14.67 1.05
N ASP A 90 -3.90 15.05 0.24
CA ASP A 90 -3.70 16.01 -0.86
C ASP A 90 -3.70 17.46 -0.35
N TRP A 91 -3.10 18.36 -1.13
CA TRP A 91 -3.16 19.82 -0.98
C TRP A 91 -2.41 20.39 0.23
N LEU A 92 -1.32 19.73 0.66
CA LEU A 92 -0.38 20.28 1.64
C LEU A 92 0.95 20.74 1.02
N GLY A 93 0.99 20.88 -0.31
CA GLY A 93 2.17 21.28 -1.09
C GLY A 93 2.80 20.15 -1.87
N ASP A 94 3.79 20.46 -2.69
CA ASP A 94 4.46 19.51 -3.58
C ASP A 94 5.25 18.42 -2.83
N ASP A 95 5.86 18.78 -1.70
CA ASP A 95 6.78 17.92 -0.97
C ASP A 95 6.20 17.37 0.35
N SER A 96 4.89 17.56 0.58
CA SER A 96 4.24 17.19 1.84
C SER A 96 2.78 16.75 1.64
N PRO A 97 2.30 15.76 2.43
CA PRO A 97 3.09 14.82 3.23
C PRO A 97 3.65 13.68 2.38
N SER A 98 4.64 12.98 2.90
CA SER A 98 5.08 11.71 2.31
C SER A 98 3.97 10.67 2.33
N CYS A 99 3.89 9.85 1.28
CA CYS A 99 3.23 8.55 1.35
C CYS A 99 4.08 7.58 2.19
N GLU A 100 3.47 6.52 2.67
CA GLU A 100 4.03 5.72 3.76
C GLU A 100 4.14 4.23 3.41
N LEU A 101 5.16 3.58 3.95
CA LEU A 101 5.18 2.14 4.18
C LEU A 101 5.06 1.90 5.68
N ASN A 102 4.08 1.11 6.05
CA ASN A 102 3.75 0.78 7.43
C ASN A 102 3.86 -0.73 7.68
N ARG A 103 4.04 -1.10 8.96
CA ARG A 103 4.04 -2.50 9.43
C ARG A 103 3.11 -2.62 10.64
N VAL A 104 2.31 -3.67 10.68
CA VAL A 104 1.45 -3.98 11.83
C VAL A 104 2.26 -4.77 12.85
N ASP A 105 2.62 -4.12 13.95
CA ASP A 105 3.26 -4.74 15.10
C ASP A 105 2.25 -5.06 16.21
N ALA A 106 1.12 -4.33 16.26
CA ALA A 106 -0.01 -4.58 17.13
C ALA A 106 -1.33 -4.37 16.38
N GLU A 107 -2.22 -5.36 16.41
CA GLU A 107 -3.54 -5.25 15.77
C GLU A 107 -4.36 -4.13 16.40
N GLY A 108 -5.09 -3.37 15.59
CA GLY A 108 -5.92 -2.25 16.00
C GLY A 108 -5.15 -0.95 16.29
N ALA A 109 -3.81 -0.94 16.13
CA ALA A 109 -2.99 0.24 16.30
C ALA A 109 -3.40 1.38 15.33
N PHE A 110 -3.11 2.64 15.72
CA PHE A 110 -3.54 3.84 15.01
C PHE A 110 -2.37 4.52 14.28
N TYR A 111 -2.49 4.69 12.95
CA TYR A 111 -1.42 5.14 12.06
C TYR A 111 -1.49 6.64 11.69
N GLY A 112 -2.32 7.41 12.39
CA GLY A 112 -2.28 8.88 12.40
C GLY A 112 -3.44 9.59 11.73
N PHE A 113 -3.95 9.14 10.58
CA PHE A 113 -5.01 9.85 9.85
C PHE A 113 -6.32 9.98 10.68
N PRO A 114 -6.99 11.14 10.71
CA PRO A 114 -6.66 12.37 9.99
C PRO A 114 -5.78 13.36 10.79
N TYR A 115 -5.29 13.00 11.95
CA TYR A 115 -4.66 13.92 12.90
C TYR A 115 -3.18 14.20 12.58
N LYS A 116 -2.48 13.19 12.08
CA LYS A 116 -1.06 13.24 11.78
C LYS A 116 -0.78 12.53 10.45
N HIS A 117 0.20 13.05 9.70
CA HIS A 117 0.67 12.48 8.44
C HIS A 117 2.18 12.21 8.53
N ALA A 118 2.63 11.15 7.87
CA ALA A 118 4.01 10.72 7.87
C ALA A 118 4.59 10.64 9.30
N ASN A 119 5.87 10.90 9.51
CA ASN A 119 6.47 10.79 10.84
C ASN A 119 5.98 11.86 11.84
N SER A 120 5.73 13.10 11.38
CA SER A 120 5.57 14.20 12.32
C SER A 120 4.75 15.39 11.85
N ILE A 121 4.02 15.28 10.74
CA ILE A 121 3.28 16.40 10.17
C ILE A 121 1.88 16.44 10.76
N PRO A 122 1.55 17.39 11.65
CA PRO A 122 0.19 17.55 12.15
C PRO A 122 -0.73 18.02 11.01
N ASP A 123 -1.94 17.47 10.97
CA ASP A 123 -2.95 17.96 10.05
C ASP A 123 -3.33 19.42 10.38
N PRO A 124 -3.45 20.32 9.40
CA PRO A 124 -3.78 21.72 9.67
C PRO A 124 -5.17 21.93 10.29
N GLU A 125 -6.10 20.99 10.08
CA GLU A 125 -7.46 21.07 10.58
C GLU A 125 -7.67 20.20 11.84
N PHE A 126 -7.12 18.97 11.82
CA PHE A 126 -7.36 17.97 12.86
C PHE A 126 -6.18 17.77 13.82
N GLY A 127 -4.98 18.28 13.49
CA GLY A 127 -3.74 17.98 14.21
C GLY A 127 -3.67 18.54 15.64
N GLN A 128 -4.54 19.50 15.98
CA GLN A 128 -4.66 20.02 17.35
C GLN A 128 -5.62 19.22 18.24
N LEU A 129 -6.36 18.29 17.64
CA LEU A 129 -7.27 17.42 18.39
C LEU A 129 -6.47 16.31 19.07
N ASN A 130 -6.87 15.96 20.28
CA ASN A 130 -6.33 14.82 21.01
C ASN A 130 -7.36 13.67 20.99
N PRO A 131 -7.22 12.69 20.07
CA PRO A 131 -8.17 11.58 19.98
C PRO A 131 -7.94 10.49 21.04
N GLY A 132 -6.90 10.61 21.89
CA GLY A 132 -6.54 9.62 22.88
C GLY A 132 -5.85 8.37 22.32
N TYR A 133 -5.29 8.45 21.11
CA TYR A 133 -4.51 7.36 20.51
C TYR A 133 -3.02 7.67 20.49
N ASP A 134 -2.22 6.64 20.73
CA ASP A 134 -0.80 6.67 20.37
C ASP A 134 -0.66 6.42 18.86
N PHE A 135 0.01 7.34 18.15
CA PHE A 135 0.20 7.24 16.72
C PHE A 135 1.44 6.41 16.37
N ILE A 136 1.25 5.36 15.59
CA ILE A 136 2.37 4.60 15.03
C ILE A 136 2.97 5.38 13.86
N ASN A 137 4.28 5.49 13.83
CA ASN A 137 5.01 6.09 12.73
C ASN A 137 5.21 5.07 11.60
N PRO A 138 5.26 5.52 10.32
CA PRO A 138 5.66 4.65 9.23
C PRO A 138 7.08 4.13 9.45
N ILE A 139 7.35 2.93 8.96
CA ILE A 139 8.70 2.35 8.95
C ILE A 139 9.56 2.95 7.84
N GLU A 140 8.93 3.54 6.81
CA GLU A 140 9.61 4.23 5.72
C GLU A 140 8.71 5.28 5.08
N GLU A 141 9.25 6.46 4.84
CA GLU A 141 8.62 7.51 4.05
C GLU A 141 8.96 7.31 2.56
N LEU A 142 7.93 7.14 1.73
CA LEU A 142 8.10 6.82 0.31
C LEU A 142 8.27 8.06 -0.58
N GLY A 143 8.02 9.25 -0.02
CA GLY A 143 7.99 10.53 -0.72
C GLY A 143 6.56 11.03 -0.97
N ALA A 144 6.43 12.36 -1.12
CA ALA A 144 5.13 12.99 -1.32
C ALA A 144 4.57 12.70 -2.72
N HIS A 145 3.27 12.40 -2.79
CA HIS A 145 2.49 12.22 -4.02
C HIS A 145 2.94 11.09 -4.95
N VAL A 146 3.80 10.18 -4.50
CA VAL A 146 4.25 9.06 -5.33
C VAL A 146 3.16 8.04 -5.65
N ALA A 147 2.05 8.09 -4.91
CA ALA A 147 0.89 7.21 -5.02
C ALA A 147 1.27 5.72 -4.99
N PRO A 148 1.74 5.20 -3.84
CA PRO A 148 2.00 3.78 -3.70
C PRO A 148 0.70 3.00 -3.79
N THR A 149 0.71 1.95 -4.62
CA THR A 149 -0.46 1.11 -4.88
C THR A 149 -0.16 -0.35 -4.51
N GLY A 150 0.10 -1.21 -5.48
CA GLY A 150 0.36 -2.62 -5.19
C GLY A 150 1.70 -2.86 -4.49
N ILE A 151 1.70 -3.82 -3.58
CA ILE A 151 2.93 -4.32 -2.96
C ILE A 151 3.00 -5.83 -3.03
N ALA A 152 4.21 -6.37 -3.08
CA ALA A 152 4.44 -7.81 -3.03
C ALA A 152 5.79 -8.14 -2.40
N PHE A 153 5.79 -9.02 -1.41
CA PHE A 153 7.01 -9.66 -0.94
C PHE A 153 7.49 -10.68 -1.96
N TYR A 154 8.79 -10.63 -2.28
CA TYR A 154 9.38 -11.63 -3.15
C TYR A 154 9.66 -12.92 -2.38
N LYS A 155 9.15 -14.02 -2.92
CA LYS A 155 9.32 -15.39 -2.40
C LYS A 155 9.51 -16.41 -3.52
N GLY A 156 10.04 -15.94 -4.67
CA GLY A 156 10.28 -16.77 -5.83
C GLY A 156 11.71 -17.28 -5.89
N GLU A 157 11.95 -18.30 -6.73
CA GLU A 157 13.28 -18.90 -6.90
C GLU A 157 14.09 -18.26 -8.04
N MET A 158 13.45 -17.54 -8.98
CA MET A 158 14.11 -16.96 -10.14
C MET A 158 15.14 -15.88 -9.76
N PHE A 159 14.87 -15.10 -8.70
CA PHE A 159 15.73 -14.03 -8.19
C PHE A 159 16.00 -14.25 -6.69
N PRO A 160 16.78 -15.27 -6.29
CA PRO A 160 16.97 -15.60 -4.87
C PRO A 160 17.59 -14.45 -4.06
N GLN A 161 18.33 -13.54 -4.70
CA GLN A 161 18.86 -12.32 -4.08
C GLN A 161 17.77 -11.30 -3.66
N PHE A 162 16.52 -11.50 -4.08
CA PHE A 162 15.38 -10.64 -3.72
C PHE A 162 14.45 -11.27 -2.68
N ASN A 163 14.79 -12.45 -2.18
CA ASN A 163 13.97 -13.11 -1.16
C ASN A 163 13.77 -12.19 0.07
N ASN A 164 12.53 -12.12 0.54
CA ASN A 164 12.05 -11.22 1.61
C ASN A 164 12.14 -9.70 1.29
N ASN A 165 12.55 -9.32 0.08
CA ASN A 165 12.44 -7.91 -0.31
C ASN A 165 10.99 -7.59 -0.69
N LEU A 166 10.60 -6.34 -0.45
CA LEU A 166 9.28 -5.83 -0.79
C LEU A 166 9.35 -4.99 -2.06
N PHE A 167 8.54 -5.33 -3.06
CA PHE A 167 8.34 -4.52 -4.25
C PHE A 167 7.10 -3.66 -4.10
N ILE A 168 7.22 -2.37 -4.37
CA ILE A 168 6.14 -1.39 -4.28
C ILE A 168 6.01 -0.67 -5.61
N THR A 169 4.80 -0.66 -6.17
CA THR A 169 4.50 0.15 -7.35
C THR A 169 4.15 1.58 -6.92
N LEU A 170 4.88 2.54 -7.46
CA LEU A 170 4.60 3.96 -7.31
C LEU A 170 3.88 4.44 -8.55
N HIS A 171 2.55 4.50 -8.47
CA HIS A 171 1.65 4.80 -9.60
C HIS A 171 1.88 6.19 -10.18
N GLY A 172 2.37 7.12 -9.38
CA GLY A 172 2.79 8.45 -9.79
C GLY A 172 1.80 9.56 -9.48
N SER A 173 2.33 10.76 -9.35
CA SER A 173 1.63 11.95 -8.90
C SER A 173 0.55 12.43 -9.90
N TRP A 174 -0.47 13.14 -9.36
CA TRP A 174 -1.46 13.87 -10.16
C TRP A 174 -1.59 15.34 -9.71
N ASN A 175 -1.28 15.65 -8.45
CA ASN A 175 -1.47 16.96 -7.81
C ASN A 175 -0.13 17.59 -7.38
N ARG A 176 0.90 17.52 -8.23
CA ARG A 176 2.23 18.05 -7.99
C ARG A 176 2.71 18.85 -9.21
N SER A 177 3.44 19.94 -9.00
CA SER A 177 4.01 20.77 -10.06
C SER A 177 4.96 20.00 -10.97
N SER A 178 5.82 19.17 -10.39
CA SER A 178 6.72 18.26 -11.12
C SER A 178 6.33 16.82 -10.83
N LYS A 179 6.12 16.02 -11.86
CA LYS A 179 5.71 14.62 -11.73
C LYS A 179 6.76 13.79 -10.99
N VAL A 180 6.30 12.90 -10.10
CA VAL A 180 7.13 11.94 -9.34
C VAL A 180 6.45 10.59 -9.25
N GLY A 181 7.20 9.54 -8.87
CA GLY A 181 6.71 8.18 -8.87
C GLY A 181 6.89 7.53 -10.23
N TYR A 182 5.87 6.88 -10.78
CA TYR A 182 5.87 6.20 -12.07
C TYR A 182 7.00 5.18 -12.20
N LYS A 183 7.18 4.36 -11.16
CA LYS A 183 8.25 3.36 -11.09
C LYS A 183 7.89 2.24 -10.12
N VAL A 184 8.66 1.18 -10.15
CA VAL A 184 8.65 0.16 -9.10
C VAL A 184 9.91 0.35 -8.26
N ILE A 185 9.75 0.38 -6.96
CA ILE A 185 10.85 0.39 -6.00
C ILE A 185 10.97 -0.96 -5.32
N ARG A 186 12.17 -1.23 -4.82
CA ARG A 186 12.48 -2.38 -3.97
C ARG A 186 12.91 -1.86 -2.60
N VAL A 187 12.24 -2.35 -1.55
CA VAL A 187 12.61 -2.11 -0.16
C VAL A 187 13.28 -3.36 0.38
N ILE A 188 14.47 -3.21 0.93
CA ILE A 188 15.30 -4.25 1.52
C ILE A 188 15.11 -4.16 3.03
N LEU A 189 14.72 -5.27 3.65
CA LEU A 189 14.50 -5.36 5.08
C LEU A 189 15.58 -6.22 5.75
N ASP A 190 15.86 -5.92 6.99
CA ASP A 190 16.65 -6.81 7.85
C ASP A 190 15.80 -7.96 8.42
N ASN A 191 16.42 -8.82 9.23
CA ASN A 191 15.73 -9.96 9.84
C ASN A 191 14.66 -9.57 10.87
N ASN A 192 14.68 -8.33 11.36
CA ASN A 192 13.68 -7.78 12.28
C ASN A 192 12.53 -7.09 11.52
N GLY A 193 12.68 -6.92 10.20
CA GLY A 193 11.72 -6.23 9.34
C GLY A 193 11.91 -4.71 9.33
N GLU A 194 13.08 -4.20 9.75
CA GLU A 194 13.44 -2.80 9.63
C GLU A 194 14.00 -2.52 8.24
N VAL A 195 13.72 -1.32 7.72
CA VAL A 195 14.18 -0.92 6.39
C VAL A 195 15.67 -0.64 6.40
N LEU A 196 16.44 -1.41 5.65
CA LEU A 196 17.86 -1.18 5.41
C LEU A 196 18.10 -0.23 4.25
N GLU A 197 17.30 -0.36 3.19
CA GLU A 197 17.52 0.41 1.97
C GLU A 197 16.26 0.43 1.10
N LYS A 198 16.04 1.54 0.41
CA LYS A 198 15.02 1.73 -0.62
C LYS A 198 15.69 2.10 -1.95
N LYS A 199 15.44 1.32 -3.00
CA LYS A 199 16.04 1.49 -4.33
C LYS A 199 15.01 1.51 -5.43
N ASP A 200 15.30 2.25 -6.49
CA ASP A 200 14.58 2.08 -7.75
C ASP A 200 14.86 0.68 -8.32
N PHE A 201 13.81 0.01 -8.79
CA PHE A 201 13.90 -1.33 -9.37
C PHE A 201 13.56 -1.33 -10.86
N ILE A 202 12.40 -0.80 -11.22
CA ILE A 202 12.01 -0.61 -12.63
C ILE A 202 11.60 0.84 -12.81
N THR A 203 12.23 1.49 -13.79
CA THR A 203 11.99 2.88 -14.18
C THR A 203 11.72 2.99 -15.67
N GLY A 204 11.40 4.20 -16.16
CA GLY A 204 11.25 4.48 -17.58
C GLY A 204 9.86 4.94 -18.01
N TRP A 205 8.86 4.84 -17.12
CA TRP A 205 7.50 5.34 -17.40
C TRP A 205 7.37 6.86 -17.32
N LEU A 206 8.30 7.54 -16.65
CA LEU A 206 8.42 8.99 -16.64
C LEU A 206 9.75 9.39 -17.26
N LYS A 207 9.71 10.10 -18.39
CA LYS A 207 10.88 10.61 -19.09
C LYS A 207 10.59 12.01 -19.60
N ASP A 208 11.45 12.97 -19.29
CA ASP A 208 11.35 14.37 -19.74
C ASP A 208 9.97 15.01 -19.48
N GLY A 209 9.35 14.65 -18.33
CA GLY A 209 8.01 15.11 -17.95
C GLY A 209 6.85 14.35 -18.59
N GLU A 210 7.12 13.47 -19.57
CA GLU A 210 6.11 12.67 -20.24
C GLU A 210 5.93 11.30 -19.56
N VAL A 211 4.67 10.88 -19.44
CA VAL A 211 4.27 9.64 -18.77
C VAL A 211 3.77 8.64 -19.80
N SER A 212 4.52 7.58 -20.03
CA SER A 212 4.16 6.49 -20.94
C SER A 212 3.29 5.40 -20.30
N GLY A 213 3.35 5.24 -18.97
CA GLY A 213 2.58 4.24 -18.22
C GLY A 213 2.52 4.56 -16.74
N ARG A 214 1.73 3.78 -15.99
CA ARG A 214 1.54 3.89 -14.53
C ARG A 214 1.51 2.49 -13.91
N PRO A 215 2.62 2.02 -13.30
CA PRO A 215 2.62 0.71 -12.66
C PRO A 215 1.67 0.70 -11.47
N SER A 216 0.76 -0.28 -11.42
CA SER A 216 -0.32 -0.30 -10.43
C SER A 216 -0.29 -1.49 -9.48
N SER A 217 0.25 -2.64 -9.89
CA SER A 217 0.38 -3.81 -9.01
C SER A 217 1.59 -4.66 -9.36
N ALA A 218 2.14 -5.33 -8.36
CA ALA A 218 3.20 -6.33 -8.51
C ALA A 218 2.70 -7.70 -8.06
N PHE A 219 3.08 -8.76 -8.78
CA PHE A 219 2.71 -10.13 -8.46
C PHE A 219 3.86 -11.09 -8.75
N VAL A 220 4.17 -11.95 -7.79
CA VAL A 220 5.20 -12.99 -7.95
C VAL A 220 4.56 -14.27 -8.47
N MET A 221 4.98 -14.68 -9.66
CA MET A 221 4.52 -15.91 -10.30
C MET A 221 5.13 -17.15 -9.64
N ARG A 222 4.54 -18.33 -9.90
CA ARG A 222 5.05 -19.61 -9.39
C ARG A 222 6.45 -19.96 -9.88
N ASP A 223 6.83 -19.48 -11.07
CA ASP A 223 8.17 -19.66 -11.64
C ASP A 223 9.19 -18.62 -11.12
N GLY A 224 8.76 -17.76 -10.21
CA GLY A 224 9.58 -16.71 -9.63
C GLY A 224 9.68 -15.44 -10.48
N SER A 225 9.09 -15.38 -11.67
CA SER A 225 9.01 -14.12 -12.43
C SER A 225 8.08 -13.11 -11.74
N LEU A 226 8.34 -11.81 -11.97
CA LEU A 226 7.49 -10.74 -11.49
C LEU A 226 6.58 -10.23 -12.62
N LEU A 227 5.28 -10.11 -12.34
CA LEU A 227 4.34 -9.37 -13.19
C LEU A 227 4.12 -7.98 -12.61
N ILE A 228 4.13 -6.97 -13.47
CA ILE A 228 3.79 -5.59 -13.14
C ILE A 228 2.64 -5.16 -14.06
N SER A 229 1.49 -4.85 -13.48
CA SER A 229 0.37 -4.27 -14.24
C SER A 229 0.55 -2.78 -14.42
N ASP A 230 0.10 -2.26 -15.56
CA ASP A 230 0.13 -0.85 -15.93
C ASP A 230 -1.25 -0.48 -16.49
N ASP A 231 -2.02 0.28 -15.74
CA ASP A 231 -3.40 0.62 -16.08
C ASP A 231 -3.52 1.79 -17.06
N LYS A 232 -2.46 2.60 -17.21
CA LYS A 232 -2.42 3.65 -18.23
C LYS A 232 -2.05 3.09 -19.59
N ALA A 233 -1.03 2.23 -19.65
CA ALA A 233 -0.59 1.62 -20.91
C ALA A 233 -1.46 0.42 -21.32
N ASN A 234 -2.33 -0.09 -20.43
CA ASN A 234 -3.15 -1.29 -20.62
C ASN A 234 -2.33 -2.55 -20.94
N VAL A 235 -1.21 -2.73 -20.24
CA VAL A 235 -0.30 -3.86 -20.42
C VAL A 235 0.08 -4.51 -19.09
N ILE A 236 0.62 -5.72 -19.17
CA ILE A 236 1.27 -6.40 -18.07
C ILE A 236 2.70 -6.71 -18.50
N TYR A 237 3.67 -6.16 -17.78
CA TYR A 237 5.08 -6.48 -17.96
C TYR A 237 5.44 -7.74 -17.19
N ARG A 238 6.30 -8.56 -17.76
CA ARG A 238 6.88 -9.72 -17.08
C ARG A 238 8.39 -9.55 -16.96
N VAL A 239 8.87 -9.58 -15.74
CA VAL A 239 10.30 -9.49 -15.41
C VAL A 239 10.84 -10.89 -15.22
N THR A 240 11.82 -11.27 -16.03
CA THR A 240 12.48 -12.58 -16.00
C THR A 240 13.98 -12.40 -15.99
N GLN A 241 14.69 -13.41 -15.55
CA GLN A 241 16.14 -13.46 -15.72
C GLN A 241 16.49 -13.71 -17.19
N SER A 242 17.33 -12.87 -17.80
CA SER A 242 17.83 -13.20 -19.13
C SER A 242 18.78 -14.38 -19.01
N LEU A 243 18.52 -15.44 -19.77
CA LEU A 243 19.51 -16.50 -19.95
C LEU A 243 20.71 -15.84 -20.63
N LYS A 244 21.87 -15.79 -19.95
CA LYS A 244 23.13 -15.54 -20.65
C LYS A 244 23.35 -16.76 -21.54
N LEU A 245 23.17 -16.57 -22.85
CA LEU A 245 23.61 -17.49 -23.87
C LEU A 245 25.13 -17.51 -23.87
#